data_bbd56ca4a62b8736b07bdd32fe961486
#
_entry.id   bbd56ca4a62b8736b07bdd32fe961486
#
_cell.length_a   1.000
_cell.length_b   1.000
_cell.length_c   1.000
_cell.angle_alpha   90.00
_cell.angle_beta   90.00
_cell.angle_gamma   90.00
#
_symmetry.space_group_name_H-M   'P 1'
#
loop_
_entity.id
_entity.type
_entity.pdbx_description
1 polymer ?
#
loop_
_entity_poly.entity_id
_entity_poly.type
_entity_poly.pdbx_seq_one_letter_code
_entity_poly.pdbx_strand_id
1 'polypeptide(L)'
;MKLDDGLLREILEEHAKNPYNNQKLDSFSCEKEYQSANTGNTCKVQLKIENHCIAQISAQVNGSALAKACASIMCGELEGLATAEAQQWVVQIKQWAMGQLNDPIWEGDMQVYQSLVHYPERMDCATLCWRALGLVLAMPNQKEND
;
A
#
# COMPACT_ATOMS: atom_id res chain seq x y z
N MET A 1 -15.71 7.12 11.98
CA MET A 1 -15.63 6.56 13.34
C MET A 1 -14.21 6.13 13.63
N LYS A 2 -13.69 6.52 14.79
CA LYS A 2 -12.33 6.16 15.17
C LYS A 2 -12.34 4.79 15.86
N LEU A 3 -11.55 3.85 15.31
CA LEU A 3 -11.44 2.50 15.84
C LEU A 3 -10.44 2.45 16.99
N ASP A 4 -10.67 1.58 17.98
CA ASP A 4 -9.73 1.39 19.08
C ASP A 4 -8.55 0.50 18.68
N ASP A 5 -7.51 0.47 19.51
CA ASP A 5 -6.27 -0.26 19.20
C ASP A 5 -6.50 -1.76 19.04
N GLY A 6 -7.44 -2.33 19.77
CA GLY A 6 -7.77 -3.76 19.66
C GLY A 6 -8.34 -4.11 18.30
N LEU A 7 -9.26 -3.27 17.81
CA LEU A 7 -9.84 -3.45 16.48
C LEU A 7 -8.79 -3.24 15.37
N LEU A 8 -7.93 -2.24 15.54
CA LEU A 8 -6.87 -1.99 14.56
C LEU A 8 -5.91 -3.17 14.46
N ARG A 9 -5.59 -3.80 15.59
CA ARG A 9 -4.76 -5.00 15.61
C ARG A 9 -5.46 -6.16 14.88
N GLU A 10 -6.76 -6.36 15.13
CA GLU A 10 -7.53 -7.40 14.46
C GLU A 10 -7.56 -7.20 12.96
N ILE A 11 -7.70 -5.96 12.50
CA ILE A 11 -7.67 -5.62 11.07
C ILE A 11 -6.33 -6.04 10.46
N LEU A 12 -5.21 -5.70 11.12
CA LEU A 12 -3.88 -6.08 10.64
C LEU A 12 -3.70 -7.60 10.61
N GLU A 13 -4.15 -8.29 11.66
CA GLU A 13 -4.04 -9.76 11.73
C GLU A 13 -4.84 -10.43 10.63
N GLU A 14 -6.04 -9.96 10.36
CA GLU A 14 -6.89 -10.53 9.31
C GLU A 14 -6.27 -10.29 7.92
N HIS A 15 -5.77 -9.10 7.65
CA HIS A 15 -5.13 -8.82 6.37
C HIS A 15 -3.83 -9.61 6.19
N ALA A 16 -3.08 -9.84 7.26
CA ALA A 16 -1.86 -10.65 7.19
C ALA A 16 -2.18 -12.12 6.91
N LYS A 17 -3.28 -12.62 7.48
CA LYS A 17 -3.72 -14.01 7.34
C LYS A 17 -4.36 -14.28 5.99
N ASN A 18 -5.18 -13.35 5.51
CA ASN A 18 -5.93 -13.47 4.26
C ASN A 18 -5.70 -12.21 3.40
N PRO A 19 -4.50 -12.07 2.80
CA PRO A 19 -4.17 -10.86 2.05
C PRO A 19 -5.06 -10.70 0.81
N TYR A 20 -5.48 -9.46 0.60
CA TYR A 20 -6.23 -9.06 -0.57
C TYR A 20 -5.27 -8.78 -1.73
N ASN A 21 -5.55 -9.35 -2.91
CA ASN A 21 -4.79 -9.08 -4.14
C ASN A 21 -3.27 -9.31 -4.00
N ASN A 22 -2.87 -10.47 -3.47
CA ASN A 22 -1.46 -10.80 -3.32
C ASN A 22 -0.94 -11.75 -4.41
N GLN A 23 -1.74 -12.01 -5.45
CA GLN A 23 -1.36 -12.91 -6.53
C GLN A 23 -1.05 -12.13 -7.79
N LYS A 24 -0.14 -12.68 -8.60
CA LYS A 24 0.25 -12.10 -9.87
C LYS A 24 -0.99 -11.90 -10.77
N LEU A 25 -1.10 -10.72 -11.38
CA LEU A 25 -2.17 -10.44 -12.34
C LEU A 25 -1.90 -11.18 -13.66
N ASP A 26 -2.99 -11.62 -14.33
CA ASP A 26 -2.88 -12.28 -15.64
C ASP A 26 -2.34 -11.31 -16.70
N SER A 27 -2.71 -10.03 -16.60
CA SER A 27 -2.18 -8.98 -17.45
C SER A 27 -2.06 -7.69 -16.64
N PHE A 28 -1.08 -6.88 -16.97
CA PHE A 28 -0.85 -5.62 -16.26
C PHE A 28 -0.20 -4.59 -17.19
N SER A 29 -0.40 -3.32 -16.87
CA SER A 29 0.14 -2.19 -17.63
C SER A 29 1.56 -1.84 -17.21
N CYS A 30 1.87 -2.00 -15.92
CA CYS A 30 3.18 -1.68 -15.35
C CYS A 30 3.44 -2.49 -14.09
N GLU A 31 4.72 -2.61 -13.78
CA GLU A 31 5.18 -3.44 -12.66
C GLU A 31 6.49 -2.87 -12.13
N LYS A 32 6.67 -2.90 -10.83
CA LYS A 32 7.94 -2.52 -10.19
C LYS A 32 8.08 -3.25 -8.85
N GLU A 33 9.32 -3.62 -8.55
CA GLU A 33 9.65 -4.21 -7.26
C GLU A 33 10.53 -3.26 -6.46
N TYR A 34 10.25 -3.13 -5.17
CA TYR A 34 11.06 -2.38 -4.22
C TYR A 34 11.58 -3.32 -3.14
N GLN A 35 12.87 -3.21 -2.84
CA GLN A 35 13.49 -3.95 -1.74
C GLN A 35 13.97 -2.98 -0.67
N SER A 36 13.59 -3.23 0.58
CA SER A 36 14.05 -2.44 1.70
C SER A 36 15.51 -2.77 2.01
N ALA A 37 16.37 -1.74 2.08
CA ALA A 37 17.75 -1.91 2.49
C ALA A 37 17.86 -2.28 3.98
N ASN A 38 16.85 -1.92 4.78
CA ASN A 38 16.89 -2.13 6.23
C ASN A 38 16.53 -3.56 6.62
N THR A 39 15.56 -4.15 5.94
CA THR A 39 14.99 -5.44 6.34
C THR A 39 15.20 -6.53 5.29
N GLY A 40 15.49 -6.15 4.04
CA GLY A 40 15.54 -7.09 2.93
C GLY A 40 14.15 -7.49 2.41
N ASN A 41 13.07 -7.02 3.04
CA ASN A 41 11.71 -7.29 2.56
C ASN A 41 11.52 -6.71 1.17
N THR A 42 10.74 -7.42 0.34
CA THR A 42 10.43 -6.94 -1.02
C THR A 42 8.94 -6.82 -1.23
N CYS A 43 8.55 -5.90 -2.10
CA CYS A 43 7.18 -5.77 -2.54
C CYS A 43 7.17 -5.49 -4.04
N LYS A 44 6.45 -6.33 -4.79
CA LYS A 44 6.24 -6.15 -6.21
C LYS A 44 4.81 -5.69 -6.43
N VAL A 45 4.64 -4.51 -7.03
CA VAL A 45 3.33 -3.97 -7.35
C VAL A 45 3.10 -4.08 -8.86
N GLN A 46 1.94 -4.62 -9.23
CA GLN A 46 1.47 -4.68 -10.61
C GLN A 46 0.16 -3.88 -10.69
N LEU A 47 0.05 -3.04 -11.70
CA LEU A 47 -1.16 -2.26 -11.95
C LEU A 47 -1.70 -2.56 -13.33
N LYS A 48 -3.01 -2.76 -13.42
CA LYS A 48 -3.73 -2.74 -14.69
C LYS A 48 -4.50 -1.44 -14.75
N ILE A 49 -4.12 -0.56 -15.68
CA ILE A 49 -4.68 0.79 -15.80
C ILE A 49 -5.61 0.84 -16.99
N GLU A 50 -6.85 1.27 -16.76
CA GLU A 50 -7.87 1.46 -17.78
C GLU A 50 -8.55 2.81 -17.53
N ASN A 51 -8.66 3.64 -18.56
CA ASN A 51 -9.30 4.96 -18.47
C ASN A 51 -8.74 5.80 -17.32
N HIS A 52 -7.42 5.81 -17.16
CA HIS A 52 -6.69 6.54 -16.11
C HIS A 52 -7.04 6.08 -14.68
N CYS A 53 -7.67 4.90 -14.56
CA CYS A 53 -8.03 4.32 -13.27
C CYS A 53 -7.31 2.99 -13.06
N ILE A 54 -7.09 2.64 -11.80
CA ILE A 54 -6.51 1.35 -11.43
C ILE A 54 -7.62 0.31 -11.49
N ALA A 55 -7.73 -0.40 -12.62
CA ALA A 55 -8.74 -1.45 -12.79
C ALA A 55 -8.43 -2.65 -11.90
N GLN A 56 -7.14 -3.01 -11.80
CA GLN A 56 -6.66 -4.09 -10.94
C GLN A 56 -5.32 -3.71 -10.35
N ILE A 57 -5.07 -4.16 -9.13
CA ILE A 57 -3.79 -3.97 -8.45
C ILE A 57 -3.40 -5.26 -7.74
N SER A 58 -2.11 -5.60 -7.78
CA SER A 58 -1.56 -6.69 -7.00
C SER A 58 -0.30 -6.20 -6.29
N ALA A 59 -0.14 -6.61 -5.03
CA ALA A 59 1.06 -6.32 -4.24
C ALA A 59 1.56 -7.62 -3.63
N GLN A 60 2.67 -8.12 -4.13
CA GLN A 60 3.27 -9.38 -3.70
C GLN A 60 4.43 -9.06 -2.76
N VAL A 61 4.26 -9.42 -1.49
CA VAL A 61 5.26 -9.14 -0.46
C VAL A 61 5.99 -10.42 -0.07
N ASN A 62 7.30 -10.33 -0.04
CA ASN A 62 8.15 -11.33 0.58
C ASN A 62 8.79 -10.69 1.81
N GLY A 63 8.26 -11.02 2.99
CA GLY A 63 8.71 -10.35 4.22
C GLY A 63 7.78 -10.57 5.39
N SER A 64 7.69 -9.58 6.26
CA SER A 64 6.97 -9.68 7.52
C SER A 64 5.46 -9.72 7.34
N ALA A 65 4.77 -10.21 8.39
CA ALA A 65 3.32 -10.22 8.42
C ALA A 65 2.75 -8.80 8.34
N LEU A 66 3.38 -7.83 9.01
CA LEU A 66 2.95 -6.44 8.95
C LEU A 66 3.04 -5.88 7.54
N ALA A 67 4.14 -6.15 6.83
CA ALA A 67 4.30 -5.69 5.46
C ALA A 67 3.23 -6.28 4.54
N LYS A 68 2.89 -7.56 4.73
CA LYS A 68 1.81 -8.23 3.98
C LYS A 68 0.45 -7.62 4.28
N ALA A 69 0.18 -7.32 5.55
CA ALA A 69 -1.08 -6.71 5.95
C ALA A 69 -1.25 -5.32 5.34
N CYS A 70 -0.21 -4.50 5.40
CA CYS A 70 -0.26 -3.15 4.85
C CYS A 70 -0.43 -3.16 3.33
N ALA A 71 0.23 -4.09 2.63
CA ALA A 71 0.06 -4.24 1.18
C ALA A 71 -1.37 -4.64 0.83
N SER A 72 -1.97 -5.55 1.61
CA SER A 72 -3.37 -5.94 1.43
C SER A 72 -4.32 -4.76 1.61
N ILE A 73 -4.13 -3.96 2.65
CA ILE A 73 -4.94 -2.77 2.92
C ILE A 73 -4.79 -1.76 1.79
N MET A 74 -3.57 -1.53 1.33
CA MET A 74 -3.32 -0.63 0.19
C MET A 74 -4.08 -1.06 -1.05
N CYS A 75 -4.02 -2.33 -1.40
CA CYS A 75 -4.74 -2.84 -2.57
C CYS A 75 -6.24 -2.63 -2.47
N GLY A 76 -6.81 -2.91 -1.30
CA GLY A 76 -8.25 -2.70 -1.07
C GLY A 76 -8.66 -1.24 -1.17
N GLU A 77 -7.78 -0.34 -0.74
CA GLU A 77 -8.04 1.11 -0.79
C GLU A 77 -7.97 1.66 -2.21
N LEU A 78 -7.04 1.16 -3.02
CA LEU A 78 -6.70 1.78 -4.30
C LEU A 78 -7.42 1.18 -5.50
N GLU A 79 -7.95 -0.04 -5.40
CA GLU A 79 -8.61 -0.65 -6.55
C GLU A 79 -9.83 0.18 -6.98
N GLY A 80 -9.85 0.56 -8.24
CA GLY A 80 -10.91 1.40 -8.79
C GLY A 80 -10.63 2.90 -8.75
N LEU A 81 -9.60 3.34 -8.04
CA LEU A 81 -9.29 4.78 -7.96
C LEU A 81 -8.55 5.26 -9.21
N ALA A 82 -8.69 6.55 -9.50
CA ALA A 82 -7.87 7.20 -10.52
C ALA A 82 -6.39 7.16 -10.11
N THR A 83 -5.49 7.05 -11.10
CA THR A 83 -4.05 7.05 -10.84
C THR A 83 -3.60 8.33 -10.13
N ALA A 84 -4.24 9.48 -10.43
CA ALA A 84 -3.95 10.73 -9.75
C ALA A 84 -4.27 10.67 -8.26
N GLU A 85 -5.36 10.01 -7.89
CA GLU A 85 -5.72 9.82 -6.48
C GLU A 85 -4.74 8.89 -5.78
N ALA A 86 -4.30 7.83 -6.46
CA ALA A 86 -3.29 6.92 -5.92
C ALA A 86 -1.97 7.66 -5.67
N GLN A 87 -1.59 8.57 -6.55
CA GLN A 87 -0.38 9.39 -6.37
C GLN A 87 -0.52 10.29 -5.14
N GLN A 88 -1.70 10.85 -4.89
CA GLN A 88 -1.95 11.65 -3.70
C GLN A 88 -1.81 10.81 -2.43
N TRP A 89 -2.30 9.57 -2.46
CA TRP A 89 -2.12 8.65 -1.33
C TRP A 89 -0.64 8.39 -1.04
N VAL A 90 0.15 8.16 -2.07
CA VAL A 90 1.59 7.93 -1.91
C VAL A 90 2.24 9.14 -1.23
N VAL A 91 1.89 10.35 -1.66
CA VAL A 91 2.41 11.58 -1.05
C VAL A 91 1.99 11.68 0.43
N GLN A 92 0.73 11.41 0.74
CA GLN A 92 0.23 11.49 2.11
C GLN A 92 0.91 10.47 3.03
N ILE A 93 1.07 9.24 2.57
CA ILE A 93 1.74 8.20 3.36
C ILE A 93 3.19 8.59 3.62
N LYS A 94 3.87 9.14 2.61
CA LYS A 94 5.25 9.61 2.77
C LYS A 94 5.34 10.73 3.78
N GLN A 95 4.43 11.71 3.71
CA GLN A 95 4.39 12.82 4.66
C GLN A 95 4.12 12.32 6.08
N TRP A 96 3.18 11.39 6.23
CA TRP A 96 2.89 10.77 7.51
C TRP A 96 4.11 10.07 8.09
N ALA A 97 4.81 9.29 7.27
CA ALA A 97 6.01 8.54 7.70
C ALA A 97 7.15 9.46 8.11
N MET A 98 7.22 10.66 7.51
CA MET A 98 8.25 11.66 7.82
C MET A 98 7.84 12.60 8.98
N GLY A 99 6.69 12.38 9.58
CA GLY A 99 6.19 13.23 10.65
C GLY A 99 5.67 14.58 10.20
N GLN A 100 5.41 14.74 8.90
CA GLN A 100 4.96 16.01 8.32
C GLN A 100 3.44 16.14 8.26
N LEU A 101 2.72 15.06 8.57
CA LEU A 101 1.26 15.02 8.55
C LEU A 101 0.78 14.60 9.93
N ASN A 102 0.15 15.54 10.66
CA ASN A 102 -0.33 15.29 12.02
C ASN A 102 -1.80 14.89 11.98
N ASP A 103 -2.13 13.80 12.67
CA ASP A 103 -3.49 13.30 12.87
C ASP A 103 -4.32 13.26 11.58
N PRO A 104 -3.85 12.54 10.55
CA PRO A 104 -4.63 12.42 9.32
C PRO A 104 -5.98 11.76 9.63
N ILE A 105 -7.04 12.29 9.02
CA ILE A 105 -8.38 11.72 9.19
C ILE A 105 -8.57 10.65 8.11
N TRP A 106 -7.98 9.49 8.33
CA TRP A 106 -8.18 8.34 7.47
C TRP A 106 -9.31 7.48 8.02
N GLU A 107 -10.03 6.82 7.14
CA GLU A 107 -11.18 6.01 7.48
C GLU A 107 -10.94 4.54 7.10
N GLY A 108 -11.83 3.67 7.60
CA GLY A 108 -11.76 2.26 7.31
C GLY A 108 -10.45 1.64 7.77
N ASP A 109 -9.95 0.69 6.99
CA ASP A 109 -8.75 -0.06 7.35
C ASP A 109 -7.48 0.79 7.36
N MET A 110 -7.48 1.95 6.69
CA MET A 110 -6.35 2.87 6.72
C MET A 110 -6.09 3.44 8.12
N GLN A 111 -7.03 3.32 9.03
CA GLN A 111 -6.84 3.75 10.43
C GLN A 111 -5.74 2.97 11.14
N VAL A 112 -5.32 1.80 10.62
CA VAL A 112 -4.22 1.04 11.23
C VAL A 112 -2.93 1.85 11.33
N TYR A 113 -2.73 2.79 10.40
CA TYR A 113 -1.53 3.64 10.41
C TYR A 113 -1.48 4.56 11.62
N GLN A 114 -2.63 4.93 12.19
CA GLN A 114 -2.67 5.77 13.38
C GLN A 114 -2.00 5.09 14.58
N SER A 115 -2.15 3.77 14.71
CA SER A 115 -1.51 3.05 15.79
C SER A 115 -0.02 2.80 15.51
N LEU A 116 0.35 2.69 14.23
CA LEU A 116 1.73 2.39 13.84
C LEU A 116 2.68 3.56 14.07
N VAL A 117 2.17 4.79 14.16
CA VAL A 117 3.00 5.98 14.38
C VAL A 117 3.80 5.90 15.70
N HIS A 118 3.31 5.12 16.67
CA HIS A 118 3.97 4.94 17.95
C HIS A 118 5.11 3.91 17.92
N TYR A 119 5.33 3.28 16.78
CA TYR A 119 6.32 2.20 16.63
C TYR A 119 7.24 2.47 15.45
N PRO A 120 8.27 3.36 15.65
CA PRO A 120 9.17 3.73 14.55
C PRO A 120 9.83 2.53 13.86
N GLU A 121 10.09 1.45 14.61
CA GLU A 121 10.71 0.24 14.08
C GLU A 121 9.82 -0.50 13.07
N ARG A 122 8.52 -0.19 13.04
CA ARG A 122 7.56 -0.79 12.11
C ARG A 122 7.33 0.03 10.86
N MET A 123 7.86 1.25 10.80
CA MET A 123 7.59 2.17 9.69
C MET A 123 8.08 1.63 8.35
N ASP A 124 9.22 0.96 8.35
CA ASP A 124 9.75 0.39 7.11
C ASP A 124 8.79 -0.65 6.52
N CYS A 125 8.30 -1.57 7.36
CA CYS A 125 7.34 -2.58 6.93
C CYS A 125 6.01 -1.95 6.52
N ALA A 126 5.55 -0.96 7.25
CA ALA A 126 4.27 -0.29 7.00
C ALA A 126 4.25 0.47 5.68
N THR A 127 5.40 1.01 5.26
CA THR A 127 5.50 1.84 4.05
C THR A 127 6.06 1.11 2.85
N LEU A 128 6.49 -0.14 3.00
CA LEU A 128 7.12 -0.92 1.93
C LEU A 128 6.28 -0.94 0.65
N CYS A 129 5.01 -1.30 0.76
CA CYS A 129 4.11 -1.38 -0.39
C CYS A 129 3.88 -0.02 -1.04
N TRP A 130 3.80 1.05 -0.24
CA TRP A 130 3.60 2.40 -0.75
C TRP A 130 4.83 2.91 -1.49
N ARG A 131 6.04 2.50 -1.07
CA ARG A 131 7.27 2.83 -1.80
C ARG A 131 7.31 2.13 -3.15
N ALA A 132 6.92 0.85 -3.19
CA ALA A 132 6.82 0.11 -4.45
C ALA A 132 5.79 0.75 -5.38
N LEU A 133 4.62 1.12 -4.85
CA LEU A 133 3.57 1.80 -5.60
C LEU A 133 4.08 3.12 -6.17
N GLY A 134 4.78 3.91 -5.36
CA GLY A 134 5.36 5.18 -5.81
C GLY A 134 6.30 5.02 -6.99
N LEU A 135 7.10 3.94 -6.98
CA LEU A 135 8.00 3.65 -8.09
C LEU A 135 7.24 3.31 -9.37
N VAL A 136 6.19 2.50 -9.26
CA VAL A 136 5.43 2.09 -10.44
C VAL A 136 4.62 3.26 -11.02
N LEU A 137 4.07 4.12 -10.17
CA LEU A 137 3.33 5.31 -10.62
C LEU A 137 4.24 6.39 -11.23
N ALA A 138 5.52 6.39 -10.88
CA ALA A 138 6.50 7.32 -11.44
C ALA A 138 7.05 6.88 -12.80
N MET A 139 6.71 5.67 -13.27
CA MET A 139 7.21 5.18 -14.55
C MET A 139 6.61 6.00 -15.70
N PRO A 140 7.46 6.51 -16.62
CA PRO A 140 6.96 7.40 -17.69
C PRO A 140 6.16 6.68 -18.77
N ASN A 141 6.29 5.37 -18.89
CA ASN A 141 5.68 4.59 -19.96
C ASN A 141 4.61 3.62 -19.43
N GLN A 142 3.69 4.15 -18.61
CA GLN A 142 2.54 3.35 -18.18
C GLN A 142 1.65 3.08 -19.39
N LYS A 143 1.32 1.80 -19.61
CA LYS A 143 0.43 1.42 -20.70
C LYS A 143 -1.00 1.34 -20.18
N GLU A 144 -1.92 1.98 -20.89
CA GLU A 144 -3.34 1.83 -20.62
C GLU A 144 -3.93 0.77 -21.53
N ASN A 145 -4.77 -0.07 -20.93
CA ASN A 145 -5.58 -1.02 -21.68
C ASN A 145 -6.98 -0.42 -21.82
N ASP A 146 -7.33 0.00 -23.00
CA ASP A 146 -8.67 0.55 -23.28
C ASP A 146 -9.65 -0.57 -23.58
#